data_c2475082fe127833493bbbebe9557ff1
#
_entry.id   c2475082fe127833493bbbebe9557ff1
#
_cell.length_a   1.000
_cell.length_b   1.000
_cell.length_c   1.000
_cell.angle_alpha   90.00
_cell.angle_beta   90.00
_cell.angle_gamma   90.00
#
_symmetry.space_group_name_H-M   'P 1'
#
loop_
_entity.id
_entity.type
_entity.pdbx_description
1 polymer ?
#
loop_
_entity_poly.entity_id
_entity_poly.type
_entity_poly.pdbx_seq_one_letter_code
_entity_poly.pdbx_strand_id
1 'polypeptide(L)'
;MQQYGQHKLPGRLFVVEGIDGSGKSTQLSLLHKWLEARGYGVVFSEWNSSPLVKDTTKLGKKKKLLTPATFSLVHATDFADRTEHSILPFLKAGAIVLCDRYIYTAFARDVARGMDGEWVRDLYGFAVKPTAAFYFHVPLETAIGRLTGARDGFKYYEAGLDLGLTSDAEDSFRLFQGRILEEYEKMIPEFGLTVIDATLPVEAQQTLVRRIVQTHLDQAKELRIQP
;
A
#
# COMPACT_ATOMS: atom_id res chain seq x y z
N MET A 1 19.62 2.71 -10.55
CA MET A 1 18.20 2.71 -10.19
C MET A 1 17.63 4.11 -10.34
N GLN A 2 16.37 4.23 -10.78
CA GLN A 2 15.72 5.53 -10.89
C GLN A 2 15.29 5.97 -9.48
N GLN A 3 15.68 7.17 -9.05
CA GLN A 3 15.29 7.70 -7.75
C GLN A 3 13.78 7.97 -7.72
N TYR A 4 13.20 7.98 -6.50
CA TYR A 4 11.82 8.35 -6.26
C TYR A 4 11.49 9.72 -6.87
N GLY A 5 10.56 9.76 -7.82
CA GLY A 5 10.20 10.97 -8.53
C GLY A 5 9.14 10.75 -9.59
N GLN A 6 8.77 11.82 -10.29
CA GLN A 6 7.83 11.72 -11.40
C GLN A 6 8.46 10.93 -12.55
N HIS A 7 7.77 9.88 -13.00
CA HIS A 7 8.17 9.13 -14.17
C HIS A 7 7.49 9.68 -15.43
N LYS A 8 8.20 9.61 -16.56
CA LYS A 8 7.67 9.95 -17.89
C LYS A 8 7.11 8.73 -18.63
N LEU A 9 6.69 7.69 -17.88
CA LEU A 9 6.17 6.46 -18.47
C LEU A 9 4.72 6.66 -18.95
N PRO A 10 4.31 6.03 -20.05
CA PRO A 10 2.96 6.22 -20.62
C PRO A 10 1.86 5.60 -19.76
N GLY A 11 2.16 4.61 -18.94
CA GLY A 11 1.22 3.97 -18.01
C GLY A 11 0.87 4.83 -16.79
N ARG A 12 -0.07 4.34 -16.01
CA ARG A 12 -0.54 5.01 -14.79
C ARG A 12 -0.43 4.07 -13.60
N LEU A 13 0.11 4.58 -12.50
CA LEU A 13 0.27 3.84 -11.24
C LEU A 13 -0.69 4.41 -10.19
N PHE A 14 -1.65 3.61 -9.77
CA PHE A 14 -2.56 3.92 -8.65
C PHE A 14 -2.28 2.99 -7.49
N VAL A 15 -2.14 3.54 -6.31
CA VAL A 15 -1.85 2.75 -5.11
C VAL A 15 -2.91 2.99 -4.04
N VAL A 16 -3.21 1.95 -3.27
CA VAL A 16 -4.08 2.04 -2.10
C VAL A 16 -3.32 1.73 -0.83
N GLU A 17 -3.53 2.54 0.18
CA GLU A 17 -2.85 2.52 1.46
C GLU A 17 -3.85 2.57 2.62
N GLY A 18 -3.40 2.20 3.79
CA GLY A 18 -4.17 2.24 5.02
C GLY A 18 -3.90 1.05 5.92
N ILE A 19 -4.35 1.15 7.17
CA ILE A 19 -4.22 0.09 8.18
C ILE A 19 -5.03 -1.16 7.79
N ASP A 20 -4.78 -2.25 8.48
CA ASP A 20 -5.58 -3.46 8.31
C ASP A 20 -7.02 -3.20 8.83
N GLY A 21 -8.03 -3.69 8.13
CA GLY A 21 -9.44 -3.37 8.41
C GLY A 21 -9.98 -2.09 7.76
N SER A 22 -9.15 -1.30 7.02
CA SER A 22 -9.61 -0.08 6.35
C SER A 22 -10.48 -0.32 5.11
N GLY A 23 -10.60 -1.55 4.60
CA GLY A 23 -11.41 -1.87 3.42
C GLY A 23 -10.73 -1.60 2.06
N LYS A 24 -9.46 -1.18 2.04
CA LYS A 24 -8.71 -0.84 0.82
C LYS A 24 -8.72 -1.92 -0.26
N SER A 25 -8.55 -3.21 0.09
CA SER A 25 -8.51 -4.30 -0.90
C SER A 25 -9.86 -4.50 -1.60
N THR A 26 -10.97 -4.30 -0.89
CA THR A 26 -12.33 -4.30 -1.49
C THR A 26 -12.44 -3.17 -2.52
N GLN A 27 -12.02 -1.97 -2.15
CA GLN A 27 -12.07 -0.79 -3.01
C GLN A 27 -11.18 -0.97 -4.24
N LEU A 28 -9.99 -1.54 -4.07
CA LEU A 28 -9.07 -1.80 -5.18
C LEU A 28 -9.63 -2.85 -6.15
N SER A 29 -10.24 -3.92 -5.63
CA SER A 29 -10.92 -4.93 -6.47
C SER A 29 -12.08 -4.35 -7.28
N LEU A 30 -12.88 -3.46 -6.69
CA LEU A 30 -13.96 -2.78 -7.38
C LEU A 30 -13.45 -1.79 -8.44
N LEU A 31 -12.35 -1.09 -8.16
CA LEU A 31 -11.68 -0.22 -9.12
C LEU A 31 -11.12 -1.03 -10.30
N HIS A 32 -10.48 -2.17 -10.04
CA HIS A 32 -9.97 -3.07 -11.06
C HIS A 32 -11.07 -3.48 -12.05
N LYS A 33 -12.16 -4.07 -11.54
CA LYS A 33 -13.31 -4.48 -12.37
C LYS A 33 -13.90 -3.32 -13.19
N TRP A 34 -13.96 -2.13 -12.61
CA TRP A 34 -14.48 -0.95 -13.28
C TRP A 34 -13.58 -0.49 -14.44
N LEU A 35 -12.26 -0.58 -14.28
CA LEU A 35 -11.30 -0.23 -15.34
C LEU A 35 -11.31 -1.28 -16.46
N GLU A 36 -11.33 -2.58 -16.13
CA GLU A 36 -11.44 -3.65 -17.12
C GLU A 36 -12.72 -3.54 -17.95
N ALA A 37 -13.87 -3.27 -17.32
CA ALA A 37 -15.14 -3.05 -18.00
C ALA A 37 -15.14 -1.87 -18.97
N ARG A 38 -14.16 -0.95 -18.85
CA ARG A 38 -13.92 0.18 -19.75
C ARG A 38 -12.84 -0.08 -20.81
N GLY A 39 -12.34 -1.31 -20.90
CA GLY A 39 -11.35 -1.75 -21.89
C GLY A 39 -9.91 -1.33 -21.58
N TYR A 40 -9.60 -0.92 -20.35
CA TYR A 40 -8.21 -0.64 -19.96
C TYR A 40 -7.45 -1.94 -19.66
N GLY A 41 -6.20 -2.02 -20.13
CA GLY A 41 -5.25 -3.04 -19.66
C GLY A 41 -4.82 -2.73 -18.23
N VAL A 42 -5.20 -3.59 -17.29
CA VAL A 42 -4.94 -3.40 -15.86
C VAL A 42 -4.07 -4.53 -15.33
N VAL A 43 -3.07 -4.19 -14.54
CA VAL A 43 -2.20 -5.14 -13.85
C VAL A 43 -2.27 -4.88 -12.36
N PHE A 44 -2.37 -5.96 -11.60
CA PHE A 44 -2.42 -5.92 -10.15
C PHE A 44 -1.09 -6.33 -9.53
N SER A 45 -0.61 -5.57 -8.55
CA SER A 45 0.59 -5.88 -7.77
C SER A 45 0.28 -5.80 -6.28
N GLU A 46 0.50 -6.89 -5.57
CA GLU A 46 0.19 -7.04 -4.15
C GLU A 46 1.47 -7.11 -3.32
N TRP A 47 1.43 -6.55 -2.12
CA TRP A 47 2.52 -6.64 -1.14
C TRP A 47 2.80 -8.10 -0.74
N ASN A 48 4.08 -8.48 -0.68
CA ASN A 48 4.55 -9.86 -0.44
C ASN A 48 4.16 -10.86 -1.54
N SER A 49 4.09 -10.44 -2.79
CA SER A 49 3.77 -11.32 -3.91
C SER A 49 4.97 -11.75 -4.76
N SER A 50 6.15 -11.18 -4.52
CA SER A 50 7.36 -11.53 -5.25
C SER A 50 7.70 -13.02 -5.08
N PRO A 51 7.82 -13.79 -6.19
CA PRO A 51 8.22 -15.19 -6.12
C PRO A 51 9.62 -15.39 -5.53
N LEU A 52 10.48 -14.36 -5.60
CA LEU A 52 11.85 -14.40 -5.08
C LEU A 52 11.90 -14.58 -3.55
N VAL A 53 11.01 -13.91 -2.80
CA VAL A 53 11.08 -13.87 -1.33
C VAL A 53 9.79 -14.28 -0.62
N LYS A 54 8.71 -14.55 -1.33
CA LYS A 54 7.39 -14.84 -0.77
C LYS A 54 7.43 -16.00 0.25
N ASP A 55 8.05 -17.12 -0.12
CA ASP A 55 8.11 -18.30 0.73
C ASP A 55 9.03 -18.08 1.92
N THR A 56 10.16 -17.42 1.74
CA THR A 56 11.09 -17.04 2.81
C THR A 56 10.41 -16.11 3.82
N THR A 57 9.69 -15.11 3.33
CA THR A 57 8.92 -14.18 4.17
C THR A 57 7.82 -14.91 4.95
N LYS A 58 7.09 -15.81 4.29
CA LYS A 58 6.04 -16.62 4.92
C LYS A 58 6.62 -17.53 6.01
N LEU A 59 7.75 -18.18 5.74
CA LEU A 59 8.44 -19.03 6.70
C LEU A 59 8.97 -18.23 7.89
N GLY A 60 9.62 -17.08 7.63
CA GLY A 60 10.12 -16.17 8.67
C GLY A 60 9.01 -15.69 9.59
N LYS A 61 7.86 -15.27 9.01
CA LYS A 61 6.67 -14.87 9.77
C LYS A 61 6.10 -16.04 10.58
N LYS A 62 5.94 -17.21 9.98
CA LYS A 62 5.40 -18.41 10.67
C LYS A 62 6.25 -18.82 11.86
N LYS A 63 7.58 -18.78 11.72
CA LYS A 63 8.54 -19.15 12.77
C LYS A 63 8.90 -18.00 13.71
N LYS A 64 8.33 -16.80 13.53
CA LYS A 64 8.62 -15.61 14.33
C LYS A 64 10.12 -15.23 14.35
N LEU A 65 10.81 -15.35 13.21
CA LEU A 65 12.25 -15.13 13.09
C LEU A 65 12.60 -13.71 12.61
N LEU A 66 11.63 -12.92 12.16
CA LEU A 66 11.90 -11.60 11.60
C LEU A 66 12.07 -10.59 12.73
N THR A 67 13.23 -9.98 12.80
CA THR A 67 13.49 -8.76 13.58
C THR A 67 12.98 -7.53 12.80
N PRO A 68 12.85 -6.34 13.40
CA PRO A 68 12.50 -5.14 12.67
C PRO A 68 13.34 -4.92 11.40
N ALA A 69 14.67 -5.04 11.49
CA ALA A 69 15.57 -4.87 10.36
C ALA A 69 15.37 -5.93 9.26
N THR A 70 15.32 -7.22 9.62
CA THR A 70 15.10 -8.28 8.63
C THR A 70 13.70 -8.24 8.05
N PHE A 71 12.72 -7.73 8.80
CA PHE A 71 11.38 -7.47 8.29
C PHE A 71 11.41 -6.40 7.19
N SER A 72 12.07 -5.26 7.42
CA SER A 72 12.23 -4.19 6.43
C SER A 72 12.97 -4.69 5.17
N LEU A 73 14.10 -5.37 5.35
CA LEU A 73 14.93 -5.83 4.23
C LEU A 73 14.22 -6.85 3.34
N VAL A 74 13.50 -7.82 3.91
CA VAL A 74 12.79 -8.82 3.10
C VAL A 74 11.62 -8.20 2.33
N HIS A 75 10.94 -7.20 2.91
CA HIS A 75 9.87 -6.48 2.22
C HIS A 75 10.42 -5.52 1.17
N ALA A 76 11.59 -4.91 1.38
CA ALA A 76 12.26 -4.11 0.37
C ALA A 76 12.71 -4.97 -0.82
N THR A 77 13.19 -6.19 -0.57
CA THR A 77 13.50 -7.15 -1.64
C THR A 77 12.27 -7.56 -2.45
N ASP A 78 11.13 -7.86 -1.77
CA ASP A 78 9.84 -8.08 -2.43
C ASP A 78 9.46 -6.91 -3.32
N PHE A 79 9.59 -5.69 -2.79
CA PHE A 79 9.22 -4.49 -3.52
C PHE A 79 10.14 -4.22 -4.72
N ALA A 80 11.45 -4.45 -4.59
CA ALA A 80 12.41 -4.29 -5.68
C ALA A 80 12.09 -5.24 -6.84
N ASP A 81 11.92 -6.52 -6.55
CA ASP A 81 11.57 -7.53 -7.55
C ASP A 81 10.24 -7.20 -8.26
N ARG A 82 9.20 -6.85 -7.51
CA ARG A 82 7.91 -6.43 -8.10
C ARG A 82 8.04 -5.16 -8.93
N THR A 83 8.87 -4.21 -8.51
CA THR A 83 9.10 -2.98 -9.26
C THR A 83 9.73 -3.29 -10.62
N GLU A 84 10.73 -4.15 -10.66
CA GLU A 84 11.46 -4.49 -11.88
C GLU A 84 10.66 -5.42 -12.82
N HIS A 85 9.89 -6.38 -12.27
CA HIS A 85 9.25 -7.41 -13.07
C HIS A 85 7.74 -7.25 -13.23
N SER A 86 7.07 -6.49 -12.33
CA SER A 86 5.60 -6.38 -12.32
C SER A 86 5.06 -4.95 -12.37
N ILE A 87 5.86 -3.92 -12.12
CA ILE A 87 5.40 -2.53 -12.14
C ILE A 87 5.97 -1.79 -13.36
N LEU A 88 7.29 -1.66 -13.43
CA LEU A 88 7.94 -0.88 -14.50
C LEU A 88 7.67 -1.39 -15.92
N PRO A 89 7.69 -2.72 -16.22
CA PRO A 89 7.42 -3.19 -17.57
C PRO A 89 6.02 -2.82 -18.05
N PHE A 90 5.01 -2.92 -17.19
CA PHE A 90 3.63 -2.59 -17.55
C PHE A 90 3.39 -1.08 -17.64
N LEU A 91 4.02 -0.29 -16.80
CA LEU A 91 4.00 1.18 -16.94
C LEU A 91 4.68 1.62 -18.26
N LYS A 92 5.76 0.99 -18.66
CA LYS A 92 6.41 1.23 -19.96
C LYS A 92 5.52 0.83 -21.14
N ALA A 93 4.74 -0.23 -21.00
CA ALA A 93 3.78 -0.68 -22.01
C ALA A 93 2.50 0.18 -22.06
N GLY A 94 2.32 1.17 -21.16
CA GLY A 94 1.16 2.04 -21.13
C GLY A 94 -0.04 1.50 -20.37
N ALA A 95 0.13 0.39 -19.65
CA ALA A 95 -0.93 -0.21 -18.84
C ALA A 95 -1.20 0.60 -17.55
N ILE A 96 -2.34 0.34 -16.95
CA ILE A 96 -2.66 0.79 -15.59
C ILE A 96 -2.15 -0.25 -14.61
N VAL A 97 -1.34 0.18 -13.64
CA VAL A 97 -0.89 -0.67 -12.55
C VAL A 97 -1.62 -0.26 -11.27
N LEU A 98 -2.28 -1.23 -10.64
CA LEU A 98 -2.94 -1.08 -9.34
C LEU A 98 -2.11 -1.79 -8.27
N CYS A 99 -1.69 -1.07 -7.24
CA CYS A 99 -0.94 -1.65 -6.12
C CYS A 99 -1.78 -1.69 -4.84
N ASP A 100 -1.95 -2.88 -4.27
CA ASP A 100 -2.39 -3.02 -2.87
C ASP A 100 -1.15 -2.89 -1.99
N ARG A 101 -1.00 -1.74 -1.37
CA ARG A 101 0.17 -1.26 -0.63
C ARG A 101 1.38 -0.93 -1.53
N TYR A 102 2.08 0.10 -1.12
CA TYR A 102 3.27 0.62 -1.78
C TYR A 102 4.33 0.98 -0.73
N ILE A 103 5.27 1.86 -1.07
CA ILE A 103 6.34 2.28 -0.15
C ILE A 103 5.83 2.93 1.14
N TYR A 104 4.65 3.56 1.10
CA TYR A 104 4.06 4.22 2.28
C TYR A 104 3.71 3.22 3.39
N THR A 105 3.30 2.01 3.02
CA THR A 105 3.15 0.91 3.98
C THR A 105 4.47 0.58 4.69
N ALA A 106 5.60 0.56 3.97
CA ALA A 106 6.91 0.35 4.59
C ALA A 106 7.28 1.52 5.51
N PHE A 107 7.12 2.75 5.02
CA PHE A 107 7.42 3.95 5.81
C PHE A 107 6.66 3.96 7.13
N ALA A 108 5.36 3.67 7.11
CA ALA A 108 4.56 3.61 8.33
C ALA A 108 4.93 2.42 9.23
N ARG A 109 4.99 1.21 8.68
CA ARG A 109 5.14 -0.02 9.46
C ARG A 109 6.55 -0.24 10.01
N ASP A 110 7.57 0.16 9.25
CA ASP A 110 8.94 -0.07 9.65
C ASP A 110 9.38 0.98 10.69
N VAL A 111 8.95 2.25 10.53
CA VAL A 111 9.15 3.28 11.53
C VAL A 111 8.38 2.97 12.82
N ALA A 112 7.13 2.48 12.72
CA ALA A 112 6.36 2.03 13.89
C ALA A 112 7.04 0.85 14.63
N ARG A 113 7.94 0.09 13.93
CA ARG A 113 8.80 -0.95 14.52
C ARG A 113 10.11 -0.43 15.09
N GLY A 114 10.35 0.87 15.05
CA GLY A 114 11.55 1.51 15.58
C GLY A 114 12.71 1.61 14.59
N MET A 115 12.46 1.37 13.30
CA MET A 115 13.48 1.64 12.28
C MET A 115 13.61 3.14 12.03
N ASP A 116 14.82 3.58 11.71
CA ASP A 116 15.07 4.97 11.35
C ASP A 116 14.32 5.37 10.07
N GLY A 117 13.60 6.48 10.11
CA GLY A 117 12.72 6.90 9.02
C GLY A 117 13.47 7.33 7.76
N GLU A 118 14.67 7.93 7.88
CA GLU A 118 15.50 8.29 6.72
C GLU A 118 16.07 7.05 6.07
N TRP A 119 16.58 6.11 6.88
CA TRP A 119 17.07 4.82 6.37
C TRP A 119 15.98 4.06 5.63
N VAL A 120 14.73 4.02 6.14
CA VAL A 120 13.63 3.35 5.44
C VAL A 120 13.32 4.05 4.13
N ARG A 121 13.31 5.39 4.06
CA ARG A 121 13.09 6.13 2.82
C ARG A 121 14.19 5.88 1.78
N ASP A 122 15.44 5.85 2.20
CA ASP A 122 16.59 5.56 1.35
C ASP A 122 16.51 4.13 0.78
N LEU A 123 16.10 3.16 1.60
CA LEU A 123 15.92 1.77 1.19
C LEU A 123 14.93 1.61 0.03
N TYR A 124 13.92 2.47 -0.06
CA TYR A 124 12.92 2.50 -1.13
C TYR A 124 13.13 3.64 -2.14
N GLY A 125 14.30 4.30 -2.12
CA GLY A 125 14.62 5.45 -2.98
C GLY A 125 14.56 5.20 -4.49
N PHE A 126 14.47 3.95 -4.91
CA PHE A 126 14.29 3.54 -6.30
C PHE A 126 12.83 3.52 -6.77
N ALA A 127 11.87 3.69 -5.87
CA ALA A 127 10.46 3.64 -6.19
C ALA A 127 10.03 4.81 -7.09
N VAL A 128 9.10 4.56 -8.01
CA VAL A 128 8.52 5.61 -8.85
C VAL A 128 7.34 6.27 -8.16
N LYS A 129 7.18 7.57 -8.35
CA LYS A 129 6.05 8.30 -7.78
C LYS A 129 4.73 7.82 -8.40
N PRO A 130 3.71 7.41 -7.61
CA PRO A 130 2.41 7.06 -8.13
C PRO A 130 1.73 8.23 -8.85
N THR A 131 0.86 7.91 -9.81
CA THR A 131 -0.06 8.88 -10.42
C THR A 131 -1.02 9.42 -9.39
N ALA A 132 -1.57 8.54 -8.53
CA ALA A 132 -2.28 8.91 -7.31
C ALA A 132 -2.11 7.82 -6.26
N ALA A 133 -2.02 8.25 -4.99
CA ALA A 133 -1.98 7.37 -3.83
C ALA A 133 -3.20 7.65 -2.95
N PHE A 134 -4.07 6.65 -2.78
CA PHE A 134 -5.28 6.73 -1.99
C PHE A 134 -5.04 6.16 -0.60
N TYR A 135 -5.16 6.98 0.41
CA TYR A 135 -5.09 6.58 1.82
C TYR A 135 -6.50 6.38 2.38
N PHE A 136 -6.89 5.13 2.60
CA PHE A 136 -8.17 4.78 3.20
C PHE A 136 -8.08 4.94 4.72
N HIS A 137 -8.44 6.13 5.16
CA HIS A 137 -8.43 6.51 6.57
C HIS A 137 -9.67 5.95 7.28
N VAL A 138 -9.45 5.26 8.39
CA VAL A 138 -10.50 4.72 9.25
C VAL A 138 -10.09 4.87 10.72
N PRO A 139 -10.99 5.24 11.63
CA PRO A 139 -10.72 5.21 13.05
C PRO A 139 -10.31 3.81 13.51
N LEU A 140 -9.32 3.74 14.40
CA LEU A 140 -8.74 2.47 14.86
C LEU A 140 -9.79 1.49 15.38
N GLU A 141 -10.74 1.97 16.19
CA GLU A 141 -11.80 1.12 16.74
C GLU A 141 -12.72 0.54 15.65
N THR A 142 -12.98 1.30 14.59
CA THR A 142 -13.74 0.81 13.44
C THR A 142 -12.97 -0.29 12.71
N ALA A 143 -11.66 -0.13 12.56
CA ALA A 143 -10.81 -1.15 11.94
C ALA A 143 -10.76 -2.44 12.79
N ILE A 144 -10.63 -2.31 14.11
CA ILE A 144 -10.67 -3.43 15.05
C ILE A 144 -12.00 -4.17 14.94
N GLY A 145 -13.13 -3.47 15.03
CA GLY A 145 -14.45 -4.08 14.92
C GLY A 145 -14.67 -4.84 13.61
N ARG A 146 -14.13 -4.32 12.49
CA ARG A 146 -14.18 -5.01 11.18
C ARG A 146 -13.32 -6.27 11.15
N LEU A 147 -12.15 -6.24 11.76
CA LEU A 147 -11.23 -7.38 11.77
C LEU A 147 -11.75 -8.51 12.68
N THR A 148 -12.20 -8.17 13.89
CA THR A 148 -12.75 -9.14 14.85
C THR A 148 -14.07 -9.75 14.38
N GLY A 149 -14.87 -9.00 13.62
CA GLY A 149 -16.07 -9.52 12.97
C GLY A 149 -15.80 -10.43 11.77
N ALA A 150 -14.60 -10.38 11.16
CA ALA A 150 -14.26 -11.13 9.96
C ALA A 150 -13.38 -12.36 10.23
N ARG A 151 -12.69 -12.42 11.36
CA ARG A 151 -11.77 -13.52 11.73
C ARG A 151 -11.52 -13.59 13.23
N ASP A 152 -11.07 -14.75 13.70
CA ASP A 152 -10.61 -14.94 15.08
C ASP A 152 -9.21 -14.35 15.27
N GLY A 153 -9.10 -13.32 16.10
CA GLY A 153 -7.87 -12.71 16.58
C GLY A 153 -7.03 -11.95 15.54
N PHE A 154 -5.87 -11.50 15.99
CA PHE A 154 -4.90 -10.72 15.22
C PHE A 154 -3.67 -11.54 14.85
N LYS A 155 -3.12 -11.32 13.65
CA LYS A 155 -1.87 -11.98 13.23
C LYS A 155 -0.69 -11.39 14.00
N TYR A 156 0.28 -12.20 14.37
CA TYR A 156 1.42 -11.86 15.20
C TYR A 156 2.13 -10.55 14.81
N TYR A 157 2.58 -10.44 13.54
CA TYR A 157 3.26 -9.23 13.04
C TYR A 157 2.30 -8.05 12.73
N GLU A 158 1.04 -8.31 12.54
CA GLU A 158 0.02 -7.31 12.31
C GLU A 158 -0.38 -6.60 13.61
N ALA A 159 -0.35 -7.36 14.70
CA ALA A 159 -0.57 -6.85 16.03
C ALA A 159 0.69 -6.25 16.69
N GLY A 160 1.86 -6.32 16.04
CA GLY A 160 3.10 -5.84 16.63
C GLY A 160 3.57 -6.66 17.83
N LEU A 161 3.14 -7.91 17.97
CA LEU A 161 3.56 -8.81 19.05
C LEU A 161 5.06 -9.14 18.99
N ASP A 162 5.67 -8.92 17.84
CA ASP A 162 7.13 -9.00 17.63
C ASP A 162 7.90 -7.91 18.38
N LEU A 163 7.21 -6.86 18.82
CA LEU A 163 7.80 -5.70 19.53
C LEU A 163 7.68 -5.81 21.06
N GLY A 164 6.90 -6.77 21.55
CA GLY A 164 6.70 -6.94 22.98
C GLY A 164 6.03 -5.76 23.68
N LEU A 165 5.17 -5.01 22.96
CA LEU A 165 4.50 -3.82 23.51
C LEU A 165 3.59 -4.16 24.68
N THR A 166 2.88 -5.26 24.57
CA THR A 166 2.05 -5.88 25.62
C THR A 166 1.87 -7.35 25.32
N SER A 167 1.44 -8.14 26.30
CA SER A 167 1.14 -9.56 26.13
C SER A 167 -0.25 -9.82 25.54
N ASP A 168 -1.17 -8.87 25.66
CA ASP A 168 -2.48 -8.95 25.04
C ASP A 168 -2.42 -8.58 23.56
N ALA A 169 -3.02 -9.40 22.72
CA ALA A 169 -2.93 -9.24 21.26
C ALA A 169 -3.74 -8.04 20.73
N GLU A 170 -4.87 -7.73 21.35
CA GLU A 170 -5.71 -6.61 20.96
C GLU A 170 -5.10 -5.28 21.41
N ASP A 171 -4.60 -5.22 22.64
CA ASP A 171 -3.90 -4.05 23.15
C ASP A 171 -2.62 -3.78 22.35
N SER A 172 -1.86 -4.83 22.01
CA SER A 172 -0.68 -4.72 21.16
C SER A 172 -1.06 -4.20 19.77
N PHE A 173 -2.15 -4.70 19.18
CA PHE A 173 -2.67 -4.21 17.91
C PHE A 173 -3.03 -2.73 18.00
N ARG A 174 -3.75 -2.29 19.05
CA ARG A 174 -4.11 -0.89 19.27
C ARG A 174 -2.88 0.02 19.30
N LEU A 175 -1.89 -0.34 20.09
CA LEU A 175 -0.66 0.43 20.23
C LEU A 175 0.12 0.48 18.91
N PHE A 176 0.27 -0.65 18.26
CA PHE A 176 1.07 -0.75 17.03
C PHE A 176 0.38 -0.08 15.83
N GLN A 177 -0.90 -0.33 15.62
CA GLN A 177 -1.65 0.33 14.53
C GLN A 177 -1.86 1.82 14.79
N GLY A 178 -1.95 2.24 16.05
CA GLY A 178 -1.94 3.66 16.42
C GLY A 178 -0.68 4.37 15.93
N ARG A 179 0.51 3.79 16.19
CA ARG A 179 1.78 4.32 15.65
C ARG A 179 1.80 4.37 14.11
N ILE A 180 1.24 3.35 13.46
CA ILE A 180 1.14 3.32 12.00
C ILE A 180 0.24 4.44 11.47
N LEU A 181 -0.89 4.70 12.13
CA LEU A 181 -1.78 5.81 11.78
C LEU A 181 -1.06 7.16 11.90
N GLU A 182 -0.32 7.38 13.00
CA GLU A 182 0.47 8.60 13.19
C GLU A 182 1.49 8.82 12.06
N GLU A 183 2.14 7.76 11.59
CA GLU A 183 3.05 7.85 10.45
C GLU A 183 2.31 8.17 9.14
N TYR A 184 1.13 7.58 8.90
CA TYR A 184 0.33 7.95 7.72
C TYR A 184 -0.12 9.42 7.76
N GLU A 185 -0.52 9.96 8.92
CA GLU A 185 -0.91 11.37 9.06
C GLU A 185 0.23 12.32 8.66
N LYS A 186 1.48 11.99 9.03
CA LYS A 186 2.66 12.76 8.61
C LYS A 186 2.88 12.68 7.09
N MET A 187 2.62 11.52 6.49
CA MET A 187 2.83 11.29 5.06
C MET A 187 1.76 11.95 4.16
N ILE A 188 0.57 12.27 4.68
CA ILE A 188 -0.48 12.94 3.90
C ILE A 188 0.06 14.23 3.24
N PRO A 189 0.55 15.22 3.98
CA PRO A 189 1.11 16.43 3.37
C PRO A 189 2.46 16.19 2.67
N GLU A 190 3.30 15.28 3.18
CA GLU A 190 4.64 15.00 2.65
C GLU A 190 4.58 14.47 1.21
N PHE A 191 3.67 13.54 0.93
CA PHE A 191 3.56 12.86 -0.37
C PHE A 191 2.30 13.22 -1.17
N GLY A 192 1.43 14.06 -0.60
CA GLY A 192 0.16 14.42 -1.23
C GLY A 192 -0.81 13.23 -1.34
N LEU A 193 -0.90 12.43 -0.27
CA LEU A 193 -1.82 11.29 -0.26
C LEU A 193 -3.28 11.78 -0.33
N THR A 194 -4.06 11.17 -1.20
CA THR A 194 -5.50 11.45 -1.29
C THR A 194 -6.25 10.68 -0.21
N VAL A 195 -6.72 11.37 0.79
CA VAL A 195 -7.47 10.77 1.90
C VAL A 195 -8.88 10.37 1.44
N ILE A 196 -9.22 9.11 1.67
CA ILE A 196 -10.56 8.56 1.46
C ILE A 196 -11.12 8.21 2.83
N ASP A 197 -12.25 8.81 3.19
CA ASP A 197 -12.97 8.44 4.40
C ASP A 197 -13.54 7.02 4.26
N ALA A 198 -12.86 6.08 4.88
CA ALA A 198 -13.23 4.66 4.82
C ALA A 198 -14.37 4.28 5.79
N THR A 199 -14.97 5.24 6.49
CA THR A 199 -16.21 5.05 7.25
C THR A 199 -17.45 5.15 6.38
N LEU A 200 -17.34 5.83 5.23
CA LEU A 200 -18.43 5.99 4.27
C LEU A 200 -18.84 4.65 3.64
N PRO A 201 -20.07 4.55 3.09
CA PRO A 201 -20.48 3.40 2.28
C PRO A 201 -19.51 3.11 1.13
N VAL A 202 -19.36 1.83 0.77
CA VAL A 202 -18.46 1.37 -0.28
C VAL A 202 -18.65 2.11 -1.60
N GLU A 203 -19.90 2.36 -2.00
CA GLU A 203 -20.27 3.04 -3.23
C GLU A 203 -19.85 4.51 -3.23
N ALA A 204 -19.95 5.20 -2.10
CA ALA A 204 -19.52 6.58 -1.96
C ALA A 204 -18.00 6.71 -2.09
N GLN A 205 -17.25 5.81 -1.44
CA GLN A 205 -15.80 5.73 -1.59
C GLN A 205 -15.42 5.45 -3.06
N GLN A 206 -16.08 4.48 -3.72
CA GLN A 206 -15.84 4.14 -5.12
C GLN A 206 -16.11 5.31 -6.06
N THR A 207 -17.17 6.07 -5.81
CA THR A 207 -17.52 7.24 -6.62
C THR A 207 -16.39 8.27 -6.59
N LEU A 208 -15.82 8.54 -5.42
CA LEU A 208 -14.70 9.47 -5.27
C LEU A 208 -13.44 8.95 -5.96
N VAL A 209 -13.04 7.71 -5.67
CA VAL A 209 -11.83 7.09 -6.25
C VAL A 209 -11.93 7.05 -7.78
N ARG A 210 -13.04 6.60 -8.34
CA ARG A 210 -13.25 6.52 -9.80
C ARG A 210 -13.21 7.89 -10.47
N ARG A 211 -13.78 8.91 -9.84
CA ARG A 211 -13.72 10.29 -10.36
C ARG A 211 -12.28 10.77 -10.47
N ILE A 212 -11.48 10.58 -9.43
CA ILE A 212 -10.07 10.99 -9.42
C ILE A 212 -9.26 10.21 -10.47
N VAL A 213 -9.43 8.88 -10.52
CA VAL A 213 -8.78 8.03 -11.53
C VAL A 213 -9.16 8.48 -12.94
N GLN A 214 -10.45 8.74 -13.21
CA GLN A 214 -10.92 9.19 -14.52
C GLN A 214 -10.27 10.51 -14.94
N THR A 215 -10.15 11.48 -14.03
CA THR A 215 -9.48 12.76 -14.30
C THR A 215 -8.03 12.52 -14.78
N HIS A 216 -7.28 11.64 -14.13
CA HIS A 216 -5.90 11.31 -14.55
C HIS A 216 -5.85 10.58 -15.89
N LEU A 217 -6.84 9.75 -16.20
CA LEU A 217 -6.92 9.05 -17.49
C LEU A 217 -7.25 9.99 -18.65
N ASP A 218 -8.13 10.97 -18.42
CA ASP A 218 -8.52 11.95 -19.44
C ASP A 218 -7.37 12.92 -19.75
N GLN A 219 -6.67 13.42 -18.73
CA GLN A 219 -5.46 14.22 -18.91
C GLN A 219 -4.39 13.49 -19.75
N ALA A 220 -4.29 12.17 -19.58
CA ALA A 220 -3.34 11.36 -20.35
C ALA A 220 -3.72 11.22 -21.82
N LYS A 221 -5.01 11.23 -22.15
CA LYS A 221 -5.48 11.22 -23.55
C LYS A 221 -5.20 12.54 -24.23
N GLU A 222 -5.44 13.65 -23.56
CA GLU A 222 -5.19 14.99 -24.09
C GLU A 222 -3.72 15.21 -24.44
N LEU A 223 -2.79 14.75 -23.58
CA LEU A 223 -1.35 14.84 -23.84
C LEU A 223 -0.87 13.98 -25.03
N ARG A 224 -1.63 12.95 -25.45
CA ARG A 224 -1.32 12.11 -26.60
C ARG A 224 -1.86 12.68 -27.92
N ILE A 225 -2.77 13.63 -27.87
CA ILE A 225 -3.43 14.23 -29.05
C ILE A 225 -2.74 15.53 -29.46
N GLN A 226 -1.90 16.11 -28.59
CA GLN A 226 -1.09 17.28 -28.98
C GLN A 226 0.12 16.79 -29.81
N PRO A 227 0.24 17.23 -31.07
CA PRO A 227 1.31 16.82 -31.97
C PRO A 227 2.69 17.30 -31.54
#